data_78167b863c15ef9cb75cebeacfb48df9
#
_entry.id   78167b863c15ef9cb75cebeacfb48df9
#
_cell.length_a   1.000
_cell.length_b   1.000
_cell.length_c   1.000
_cell.angle_alpha   90.00
_cell.angle_beta   90.00
_cell.angle_gamma   90.00
#
_symmetry.space_group_name_H-M   'P 1'
#
loop_
_entity.id
_entity.type
_entity.pdbx_description
1 polymer ?
#
loop_
_entity_poly.entity_id
_entity_poly.type
_entity_poly.pdbx_seq_one_letter_code
_entity_poly.pdbx_strand_id
1 'polypeptide(L)'
;MGGLLCLIHQGLQQDPDIRNIITVASPINLRGGGIVAGAAQSLNAPAQLIRKYTDFRLDKLNPATLHAPGWLTKLAFKMTDPIGSVMTYWDLVTRLWDREFVVAHSTTANYLNNMLLYPGGVIRDLTVRVAVDNDLASGRIEIGDRVAELSKIDSNLLVFAGEKDILVKAPIAEKIMDVVASQDKTVYIKPGGHMGVILGSKAP
;
A
#
# COMPACT_ATOMS: atom_id res chain seq x y z
N MET A 1 -0.95 -2.10 -2.94
CA MET A 1 -1.63 -3.40 -2.69
C MET A 1 -0.92 -4.56 -3.41
N GLY A 2 -0.69 -4.48 -4.73
CA GLY A 2 -0.10 -5.60 -5.51
C GLY A 2 1.20 -6.15 -4.94
N GLY A 3 2.14 -5.29 -4.54
CA GLY A 3 3.40 -5.73 -3.93
C GLY A 3 3.21 -6.55 -2.64
N LEU A 4 2.20 -6.22 -1.82
CA LEU A 4 1.88 -7.02 -0.63
C LEU A 4 1.40 -8.43 -1.01
N LEU A 5 0.54 -8.52 -2.03
CA LEU A 5 0.03 -9.81 -2.50
C LEU A 5 1.16 -10.69 -3.07
N CYS A 6 2.08 -10.12 -3.85
CA CYS A 6 3.26 -10.84 -4.35
C CYS A 6 4.14 -11.36 -3.22
N LEU A 7 4.40 -10.55 -2.21
CA LEU A 7 5.22 -10.94 -1.05
C LEU A 7 4.53 -12.03 -0.22
N ILE A 8 3.23 -11.90 0.04
CA ILE A 8 2.45 -12.91 0.75
C ILE A 8 2.43 -14.22 -0.04
N HIS A 9 2.20 -14.15 -1.37
CA HIS A 9 2.22 -15.33 -2.24
C HIS A 9 3.57 -16.04 -2.15
N GLN A 10 4.68 -15.31 -2.34
CA GLN A 10 6.00 -15.90 -2.31
C GLN A 10 6.37 -16.43 -0.92
N GLY A 11 5.98 -15.74 0.15
CA GLY A 11 6.16 -16.23 1.52
C GLY A 11 5.35 -17.49 1.86
N LEU A 12 4.25 -17.75 1.13
CA LEU A 12 3.42 -18.95 1.27
C LEU A 12 3.89 -20.11 0.41
N GLN A 13 4.21 -19.84 -0.87
CA GLN A 13 4.40 -20.88 -1.88
C GLN A 13 5.87 -21.19 -2.14
N GLN A 14 6.76 -20.21 -1.92
CA GLN A 14 8.19 -20.30 -2.26
C GLN A 14 8.37 -20.80 -3.70
N ASP A 15 7.62 -20.16 -4.62
CA ASP A 15 7.59 -20.53 -6.04
C ASP A 15 8.96 -20.32 -6.68
N PRO A 16 9.65 -21.37 -7.15
CA PRO A 16 11.01 -21.29 -7.70
C PRO A 16 11.05 -20.55 -9.05
N ASP A 17 9.92 -20.38 -9.72
CA ASP A 17 9.84 -19.65 -10.99
C ASP A 17 9.83 -18.15 -10.79
N ILE A 18 9.52 -17.66 -9.57
CA ILE A 18 9.56 -16.23 -9.20
C ILE A 18 10.99 -15.85 -8.78
N ARG A 19 11.80 -15.47 -9.76
CA ARG A 19 13.20 -15.08 -9.53
C ARG A 19 13.38 -13.64 -9.09
N ASN A 20 12.46 -12.76 -9.47
CA ASN A 20 12.55 -11.33 -9.20
C ASN A 20 11.21 -10.81 -8.67
N ILE A 21 11.25 -10.01 -7.62
CA ILE A 21 10.10 -9.30 -7.06
C ILE A 21 10.39 -7.80 -7.12
N ILE A 22 9.48 -7.06 -7.74
CA ILE A 22 9.52 -5.61 -7.78
C ILE A 22 8.35 -5.07 -6.97
N THR A 23 8.63 -4.24 -5.97
CA THR A 23 7.60 -3.56 -5.19
C THR A 23 7.68 -2.06 -5.38
N VAL A 24 6.52 -1.41 -5.54
CA VAL A 24 6.44 0.03 -5.70
C VAL A 24 5.53 0.59 -4.61
N ALA A 25 6.08 1.45 -3.77
CA ALA A 25 5.38 2.12 -2.67
C ALA A 25 4.49 1.16 -1.84
N SER A 26 5.03 -0.01 -1.48
CA SER A 26 4.29 -1.04 -0.73
C SER A 26 4.41 -0.83 0.78
N PRO A 27 3.30 -0.73 1.53
CA PRO A 27 3.34 -0.44 2.96
C PRO A 27 3.66 -1.71 3.78
N ILE A 28 4.92 -1.93 4.08
CA ILE A 28 5.38 -3.10 4.86
C ILE A 28 5.31 -2.82 6.36
N ASN A 29 5.71 -1.63 6.80
CA ASN A 29 5.72 -1.26 8.22
C ASN A 29 4.87 -0.02 8.47
N LEU A 30 3.62 -0.19 8.83
CA LEU A 30 2.72 0.93 9.11
C LEU A 30 3.03 1.70 10.42
N ARG A 31 4.05 1.29 11.17
CA ARG A 31 4.56 2.07 12.32
C ARG A 31 5.71 3.00 11.95
N GLY A 32 6.16 2.97 10.69
CA GLY A 32 7.29 3.75 10.19
C GLY A 32 7.02 5.26 9.94
N GLY A 33 5.85 5.78 10.32
CA GLY A 33 5.47 7.19 10.14
C GLY A 33 4.64 7.45 8.87
N GLY A 34 4.11 8.67 8.73
CA GLY A 34 3.20 9.07 7.66
C GLY A 34 1.73 9.05 8.08
N ILE A 35 0.84 9.50 7.17
CA ILE A 35 -0.60 9.63 7.48
C ILE A 35 -1.22 8.26 7.76
N VAL A 36 -0.90 7.25 6.97
CA VAL A 36 -1.42 5.88 7.14
C VAL A 36 -0.92 5.27 8.44
N ALA A 37 0.36 5.47 8.76
CA ALA A 37 0.93 5.02 10.02
C ALA A 37 0.31 5.73 11.23
N GLY A 38 0.09 7.03 11.15
CA GLY A 38 -0.59 7.80 12.20
C GLY A 38 -2.02 7.30 12.45
N ALA A 39 -2.79 7.06 11.38
CA ALA A 39 -4.12 6.47 11.47
C ALA A 39 -4.07 5.04 12.07
N ALA A 40 -3.14 4.20 11.61
CA ALA A 40 -2.96 2.86 12.15
C ALA A 40 -2.61 2.86 13.65
N GLN A 41 -1.72 3.74 14.06
CA GLN A 41 -1.33 3.89 15.48
C GLN A 41 -2.48 4.41 16.34
N SER A 42 -3.29 5.34 15.84
CA SER A 42 -4.48 5.83 16.55
C SER A 42 -5.54 4.76 16.76
N LEU A 43 -5.61 3.77 15.86
CA LEU A 43 -6.50 2.62 15.97
C LEU A 43 -5.95 1.52 16.91
N ASN A 44 -4.63 1.45 17.08
CA ASN A 44 -3.99 0.36 17.81
C ASN A 44 -4.35 0.37 19.32
N ALA A 45 -4.24 1.52 20.00
CA ALA A 45 -4.53 1.61 21.42
C ALA A 45 -6.00 1.25 21.77
N PRO A 46 -7.02 1.83 21.10
CA PRO A 46 -8.40 1.42 21.34
C PRO A 46 -8.66 -0.04 20.91
N ALA A 47 -8.04 -0.55 19.85
CA ALA A 47 -8.19 -1.94 19.43
C ALA A 47 -7.63 -2.90 20.49
N GLN A 48 -6.48 -2.61 21.08
CA GLN A 48 -5.91 -3.42 22.16
C GLN A 48 -6.77 -3.37 23.44
N LEU A 49 -7.32 -2.19 23.79
CA LEU A 49 -8.25 -2.08 24.93
C LEU A 49 -9.52 -2.90 24.70
N ILE A 50 -10.11 -2.80 23.52
CA ILE A 50 -11.30 -3.58 23.17
C ILE A 50 -10.98 -5.08 23.23
N ARG A 51 -9.86 -5.53 22.66
CA ARG A 51 -9.42 -6.94 22.72
C ARG A 51 -9.18 -7.42 24.17
N LYS A 52 -8.72 -6.53 25.06
CA LYS A 52 -8.42 -6.88 26.45
C LYS A 52 -9.67 -7.01 27.32
N TYR A 53 -10.69 -6.17 27.08
CA TYR A 53 -11.86 -6.10 27.95
C TYR A 53 -13.14 -6.66 27.31
N THR A 54 -13.12 -7.05 26.05
CA THR A 54 -14.25 -7.63 25.34
C THR A 54 -13.80 -8.76 24.41
N ASP A 55 -14.73 -9.68 24.10
CA ASP A 55 -14.52 -10.69 23.04
C ASP A 55 -14.74 -10.13 21.62
N PHE A 56 -14.95 -8.82 21.51
CA PHE A 56 -15.14 -8.17 20.23
C PHE A 56 -13.83 -8.14 19.45
N ARG A 57 -13.85 -8.72 18.24
CA ARG A 57 -12.73 -8.74 17.33
C ARG A 57 -13.19 -8.34 15.94
N LEU A 58 -12.48 -7.41 15.31
CA LEU A 58 -12.76 -6.98 13.93
C LEU A 58 -12.62 -8.14 12.92
N ASP A 59 -11.74 -9.09 13.18
CA ASP A 59 -11.55 -10.30 12.38
C ASP A 59 -12.77 -11.24 12.40
N LYS A 60 -13.62 -11.14 13.42
CA LYS A 60 -14.88 -11.89 13.51
C LYS A 60 -16.08 -11.23 12.82
N LEU A 61 -15.94 -9.97 12.39
CA LEU A 61 -17.01 -9.27 11.67
C LEU A 61 -17.24 -9.91 10.30
N ASN A 62 -18.53 -9.93 9.91
CA ASN A 62 -18.88 -10.40 8.57
C ASN A 62 -18.23 -9.49 7.51
N PRO A 63 -17.33 -10.00 6.65
CA PRO A 63 -16.67 -9.21 5.62
C PRO A 63 -17.65 -8.49 4.70
N ALA A 64 -18.83 -9.05 4.47
CA ALA A 64 -19.85 -8.44 3.61
C ALA A 64 -20.35 -7.07 4.11
N THR A 65 -20.18 -6.76 5.40
CA THR A 65 -20.57 -5.47 5.97
C THR A 65 -19.48 -4.41 5.93
N LEU A 66 -18.25 -4.78 5.60
CA LEU A 66 -17.06 -3.92 5.68
C LEU A 66 -16.60 -3.38 4.33
N HIS A 67 -17.35 -3.61 3.25
CA HIS A 67 -16.94 -3.15 1.92
C HIS A 67 -16.81 -1.63 1.83
N ALA A 68 -15.77 -1.16 1.13
CA ALA A 68 -15.59 0.26 0.84
C ALA A 68 -15.99 0.53 -0.62
N PRO A 69 -17.04 1.34 -0.85
CA PRO A 69 -17.46 1.70 -2.21
C PRO A 69 -16.38 2.52 -2.91
N GLY A 70 -16.28 2.41 -4.23
CA GLY A 70 -15.23 3.06 -5.03
C GLY A 70 -15.17 4.58 -4.85
N TRP A 71 -16.31 5.26 -4.61
CA TRP A 71 -16.31 6.70 -4.36
C TRP A 71 -15.58 7.08 -3.06
N LEU A 72 -15.68 6.24 -2.00
CA LEU A 72 -14.98 6.44 -0.75
C LEU A 72 -13.47 6.24 -0.92
N THR A 73 -13.09 5.21 -1.67
CA THR A 73 -11.69 4.95 -2.02
C THR A 73 -11.11 6.11 -2.83
N LYS A 74 -11.86 6.61 -3.83
CA LYS A 74 -11.47 7.81 -4.60
C LYS A 74 -11.28 9.03 -3.71
N LEU A 75 -12.22 9.27 -2.77
CA LEU A 75 -12.13 10.38 -1.83
C LEU A 75 -10.89 10.23 -0.94
N ALA A 76 -10.64 9.05 -0.40
CA ALA A 76 -9.45 8.76 0.40
C ALA A 76 -8.17 9.07 -0.38
N PHE A 77 -8.04 8.66 -1.64
CA PHE A 77 -6.90 9.00 -2.48
C PHE A 77 -6.75 10.51 -2.72
N LYS A 78 -7.84 11.24 -2.97
CA LYS A 78 -7.79 12.70 -3.15
C LYS A 78 -7.38 13.43 -1.88
N MET A 79 -7.79 12.93 -0.72
CA MET A 79 -7.43 13.51 0.59
C MET A 79 -5.96 13.30 0.96
N THR A 80 -5.25 12.42 0.28
CA THR A 80 -3.80 12.22 0.50
C THR A 80 -2.96 13.38 -0.03
N ASP A 81 -3.43 14.06 -1.08
CA ASP A 81 -2.83 15.27 -1.61
C ASP A 81 -3.92 16.23 -2.13
N PRO A 82 -4.59 16.96 -1.24
CA PRO A 82 -5.68 17.85 -1.61
C PRO A 82 -5.17 19.04 -2.45
N ILE A 83 -3.99 19.56 -2.15
CA ILE A 83 -3.39 20.68 -2.89
C ILE A 83 -2.99 20.22 -4.29
N GLY A 84 -2.27 19.11 -4.44
CA GLY A 84 -1.92 18.53 -5.72
C GLY A 84 -3.15 18.17 -6.55
N SER A 85 -4.22 17.71 -5.91
CA SER A 85 -5.48 17.44 -6.60
C SER A 85 -6.10 18.70 -7.24
N VAL A 86 -6.00 19.85 -6.59
CA VAL A 86 -6.47 21.13 -7.15
C VAL A 86 -5.49 21.65 -8.22
N MET A 87 -4.18 21.60 -7.92
CA MET A 87 -3.14 22.05 -8.86
C MET A 87 -3.15 21.27 -10.17
N THR A 88 -3.50 19.99 -10.12
CA THR A 88 -3.63 19.15 -11.32
C THR A 88 -4.67 19.69 -12.31
N TYR A 89 -5.79 20.27 -11.82
CA TYR A 89 -6.76 20.92 -12.69
C TYR A 89 -6.27 22.27 -13.22
N TRP A 90 -5.53 23.03 -12.40
CA TRP A 90 -4.89 24.25 -12.87
C TRP A 90 -3.85 23.95 -13.97
N ASP A 91 -3.01 22.96 -13.77
CA ASP A 91 -2.04 22.51 -14.77
C ASP A 91 -2.75 22.05 -16.06
N LEU A 92 -3.90 21.38 -15.96
CA LEU A 92 -4.68 20.99 -17.12
C LEU A 92 -5.13 22.20 -17.92
N VAL A 93 -5.70 23.23 -17.27
CA VAL A 93 -6.16 24.45 -17.95
C VAL A 93 -4.99 25.20 -18.58
N THR A 94 -3.86 25.31 -17.88
CA THR A 94 -2.68 26.04 -18.36
C THR A 94 -1.87 25.27 -19.42
N ARG A 95 -2.15 23.98 -19.66
CA ARG A 95 -1.44 23.11 -20.61
C ARG A 95 -2.37 22.38 -21.58
N LEU A 96 -3.54 22.97 -21.88
CA LEU A 96 -4.51 22.37 -22.80
C LEU A 96 -3.98 22.12 -24.22
N TRP A 97 -2.94 22.87 -24.63
CA TRP A 97 -2.26 22.68 -25.94
C TRP A 97 -1.28 21.49 -25.94
N ASP A 98 -0.89 20.99 -24.77
CA ASP A 98 0.00 19.83 -24.62
C ASP A 98 -0.83 18.54 -24.67
N ARG A 99 -0.93 17.95 -25.87
CA ARG A 99 -1.76 16.76 -26.09
C ARG A 99 -1.33 15.58 -25.23
N GLU A 100 -0.03 15.37 -25.05
CA GLU A 100 0.48 14.25 -24.26
C GLU A 100 0.10 14.43 -22.79
N PHE A 101 0.23 15.64 -22.27
CA PHE A 101 -0.19 15.96 -20.90
C PHE A 101 -1.70 15.76 -20.71
N VAL A 102 -2.53 16.24 -21.65
CA VAL A 102 -4.00 16.09 -21.58
C VAL A 102 -4.40 14.61 -21.60
N VAL A 103 -3.77 13.80 -22.45
CA VAL A 103 -4.03 12.35 -22.51
C VAL A 103 -3.63 11.66 -21.20
N ALA A 104 -2.44 11.94 -20.67
CA ALA A 104 -1.97 11.37 -19.42
C ALA A 104 -2.88 11.78 -18.24
N HIS A 105 -3.29 13.06 -18.18
CA HIS A 105 -4.24 13.56 -17.18
C HIS A 105 -5.59 12.85 -17.29
N SER A 106 -6.13 12.72 -18.48
CA SER A 106 -7.43 12.05 -18.72
C SER A 106 -7.37 10.57 -18.34
N THR A 107 -6.27 9.89 -18.64
CA THR A 107 -6.06 8.48 -18.27
C THR A 107 -6.03 8.32 -16.76
N THR A 108 -5.29 9.16 -16.05
CA THR A 108 -5.22 9.14 -14.57
C THR A 108 -6.57 9.48 -13.94
N ALA A 109 -7.27 10.49 -14.46
CA ALA A 109 -8.60 10.88 -13.98
C ALA A 109 -9.62 9.74 -14.21
N ASN A 110 -9.56 9.08 -15.37
CA ASN A 110 -10.42 7.95 -15.69
C ASN A 110 -10.17 6.75 -14.76
N TYR A 111 -8.90 6.43 -14.48
CA TYR A 111 -8.53 5.40 -13.51
C TYR A 111 -9.12 5.70 -12.13
N LEU A 112 -8.94 6.92 -11.60
CA LEU A 112 -9.47 7.33 -10.31
C LEU A 112 -11.01 7.36 -10.27
N ASN A 113 -11.66 7.70 -11.41
CA ASN A 113 -13.13 7.73 -11.50
C ASN A 113 -13.74 6.33 -11.52
N ASN A 114 -13.00 5.35 -12.01
CA ASN A 114 -13.44 3.95 -12.12
C ASN A 114 -12.83 3.06 -11.03
N MET A 115 -12.49 3.63 -9.87
CA MET A 115 -12.02 2.84 -8.75
C MET A 115 -13.04 1.78 -8.33
N LEU A 116 -12.57 0.55 -8.24
CA LEU A 116 -13.38 -0.59 -7.85
C LEU A 116 -13.73 -0.55 -6.35
N LEU A 117 -14.83 -1.20 -6.03
CA LEU A 117 -15.19 -1.51 -4.65
C LEU A 117 -14.10 -2.39 -4.01
N TYR A 118 -13.66 -2.02 -2.82
CA TYR A 118 -12.78 -2.88 -2.02
C TYR A 118 -13.61 -3.89 -1.25
N PRO A 119 -13.43 -5.20 -1.49
CA PRO A 119 -14.13 -6.24 -0.74
C PRO A 119 -13.88 -6.13 0.76
N GLY A 120 -14.91 -6.37 1.56
CA GLY A 120 -14.80 -6.22 3.01
C GLY A 120 -13.75 -7.12 3.66
N GLY A 121 -13.47 -8.31 3.09
CA GLY A 121 -12.36 -9.15 3.52
C GLY A 121 -11.01 -8.46 3.39
N VAL A 122 -10.78 -7.77 2.26
CA VAL A 122 -9.55 -6.98 2.05
C VAL A 122 -9.46 -5.82 3.04
N ILE A 123 -10.56 -5.10 3.27
CA ILE A 123 -10.61 -4.00 4.25
C ILE A 123 -10.30 -4.51 5.65
N ARG A 124 -10.92 -5.64 6.04
CA ARG A 124 -10.69 -6.28 7.33
C ARG A 124 -9.21 -6.66 7.51
N ASP A 125 -8.64 -7.36 6.54
CA ASP A 125 -7.26 -7.87 6.63
C ASP A 125 -6.24 -6.72 6.60
N LEU A 126 -6.47 -5.68 5.80
CA LEU A 126 -5.66 -4.47 5.82
C LEU A 126 -5.73 -3.75 7.17
N THR A 127 -6.93 -3.64 7.76
CA THR A 127 -7.11 -2.95 9.04
C THR A 127 -6.50 -3.75 10.19
N VAL A 128 -6.79 -5.05 10.26
CA VAL A 128 -6.36 -5.88 11.38
C VAL A 128 -4.88 -6.26 11.25
N ARG A 129 -4.54 -6.98 10.18
CA ARG A 129 -3.21 -7.59 10.03
C ARG A 129 -2.13 -6.59 9.66
N VAL A 130 -2.45 -5.67 8.76
CA VAL A 130 -1.46 -4.71 8.26
C VAL A 130 -1.40 -3.45 9.13
N ALA A 131 -2.55 -2.87 9.52
CA ALA A 131 -2.55 -1.61 10.28
C ALA A 131 -2.41 -1.83 11.80
N VAL A 132 -3.21 -2.69 12.40
CA VAL A 132 -3.23 -2.89 13.87
C VAL A 132 -2.09 -3.81 14.32
N ASP A 133 -1.99 -5.00 13.73
CA ASP A 133 -1.02 -6.02 14.14
C ASP A 133 0.36 -5.78 13.52
N ASN A 134 0.41 -5.15 12.34
CA ASN A 134 1.64 -4.84 11.60
C ASN A 134 2.44 -6.11 11.24
N ASP A 135 1.72 -7.16 10.87
CA ASP A 135 2.25 -8.51 10.64
C ASP A 135 3.36 -8.56 9.59
N LEU A 136 3.22 -7.78 8.50
CA LEU A 136 4.23 -7.73 7.44
C LEU A 136 5.59 -7.23 7.92
N ALA A 137 5.61 -6.29 8.86
CA ALA A 137 6.85 -5.79 9.44
C ALA A 137 7.53 -6.81 10.36
N SER A 138 6.76 -7.77 10.91
CA SER A 138 7.30 -8.91 11.64
C SER A 138 7.84 -10.01 10.72
N GLY A 139 7.56 -9.91 9.41
CA GLY A 139 7.92 -10.92 8.43
C GLY A 139 7.02 -12.15 8.41
N ARG A 140 5.88 -12.10 9.11
CA ARG A 140 4.99 -13.25 9.26
C ARG A 140 3.53 -12.81 9.22
N ILE A 141 2.74 -13.39 8.32
CA ILE A 141 1.31 -13.12 8.20
C ILE A 141 0.50 -14.40 8.04
N GLU A 142 -0.54 -14.55 8.85
CA GLU A 142 -1.43 -15.71 8.79
C GLU A 142 -2.50 -15.51 7.71
N ILE A 143 -2.68 -16.50 6.84
CA ILE A 143 -3.68 -16.51 5.76
C ILE A 143 -4.46 -17.82 5.85
N GLY A 144 -5.62 -17.78 6.49
CA GLY A 144 -6.40 -18.97 6.79
C GLY A 144 -5.66 -19.87 7.77
N ASP A 145 -5.40 -21.10 7.35
CA ASP A 145 -4.66 -22.15 8.08
C ASP A 145 -3.15 -22.16 7.76
N ARG A 146 -2.69 -21.27 6.89
CA ARG A 146 -1.29 -21.18 6.47
C ARG A 146 -0.63 -19.89 6.95
N VAL A 147 0.70 -19.89 7.00
CA VAL A 147 1.51 -18.74 7.40
C VAL A 147 2.44 -18.37 6.25
N ALA A 148 2.34 -17.13 5.78
CA ALA A 148 3.33 -16.56 4.88
C ALA A 148 4.53 -16.09 5.72
N GLU A 149 5.70 -16.63 5.43
CA GLU A 149 6.96 -16.27 6.08
C GLU A 149 7.85 -15.52 5.09
N LEU A 150 7.95 -14.21 5.26
CA LEU A 150 8.74 -13.36 4.36
C LEU A 150 10.24 -13.65 4.45
N SER A 151 10.70 -14.20 5.57
CA SER A 151 12.08 -14.66 5.76
C SER A 151 12.47 -15.85 4.87
N LYS A 152 11.53 -16.47 4.20
CA LYS A 152 11.78 -17.55 3.22
C LYS A 152 11.87 -17.05 1.78
N ILE A 153 11.64 -15.75 1.54
CA ILE A 153 11.75 -15.15 0.21
C ILE A 153 13.22 -14.93 -0.10
N ASP A 154 13.75 -15.67 -1.05
CA ASP A 154 15.12 -15.58 -1.56
C ASP A 154 15.21 -14.99 -2.98
N SER A 155 14.07 -14.73 -3.63
CA SER A 155 14.02 -14.03 -4.92
C SER A 155 14.69 -12.66 -4.85
N ASN A 156 15.35 -12.22 -5.93
CA ASN A 156 15.90 -10.88 -6.03
C ASN A 156 14.82 -9.82 -5.76
N LEU A 157 15.15 -8.79 -4.99
CA LEU A 157 14.18 -7.80 -4.55
C LEU A 157 14.56 -6.39 -4.99
N LEU A 158 13.65 -5.75 -5.73
CA LEU A 158 13.76 -4.34 -6.10
C LEU A 158 12.61 -3.55 -5.49
N VAL A 159 12.96 -2.53 -4.70
CA VAL A 159 11.98 -1.68 -4.01
C VAL A 159 12.04 -0.26 -4.56
N PHE A 160 10.92 0.26 -5.03
CA PHE A 160 10.77 1.67 -5.36
C PHE A 160 9.95 2.39 -4.29
N ALA A 161 10.42 3.55 -3.83
CA ALA A 161 9.71 4.43 -2.91
C ALA A 161 9.75 5.88 -3.42
N GLY A 162 8.72 6.66 -3.09
CA GLY A 162 8.65 8.07 -3.41
C GLY A 162 9.26 8.94 -2.30
N GLU A 163 10.13 9.89 -2.67
CA GLU A 163 10.75 10.84 -1.74
C GLU A 163 9.68 11.68 -1.01
N LYS A 164 8.64 12.09 -1.75
CA LYS A 164 7.54 12.91 -1.26
C LYS A 164 6.25 12.11 -1.05
N ASP A 165 6.36 10.78 -0.94
CA ASP A 165 5.20 9.93 -0.69
C ASP A 165 4.73 10.11 0.77
N ILE A 166 3.54 10.70 0.93
CA ILE A 166 2.95 10.95 2.24
C ILE A 166 2.12 9.75 2.74
N LEU A 167 1.75 8.82 1.85
CA LEU A 167 1.02 7.60 2.20
C LEU A 167 1.98 6.53 2.70
N VAL A 168 2.97 6.21 1.86
CA VAL A 168 3.96 5.18 2.12
C VAL A 168 5.34 5.83 2.06
N LYS A 169 5.76 6.43 3.16
CA LYS A 169 7.11 7.01 3.27
C LYS A 169 8.17 5.94 3.01
N ALA A 170 9.32 6.35 2.47
CA ALA A 170 10.41 5.43 2.13
C ALA A 170 10.73 4.42 3.24
N PRO A 171 10.89 4.79 4.54
CA PRO A 171 11.17 3.82 5.60
C PRO A 171 10.07 2.76 5.82
N ILE A 172 8.82 3.06 5.40
CA ILE A 172 7.71 2.10 5.45
C ILE A 172 7.92 1.00 4.41
N ALA A 173 8.31 1.37 3.19
CA ALA A 173 8.56 0.44 2.10
C ALA A 173 9.89 -0.31 2.27
N GLU A 174 10.93 0.37 2.74
CA GLU A 174 12.27 -0.18 2.94
C GLU A 174 12.31 -1.31 3.96
N LYS A 175 11.36 -1.36 4.90
CA LYS A 175 11.31 -2.40 5.93
C LYS A 175 11.35 -3.82 5.37
N ILE A 176 10.91 -4.03 4.14
CA ILE A 176 10.98 -5.34 3.48
C ILE A 176 12.43 -5.87 3.38
N MET A 177 13.41 -4.96 3.26
CA MET A 177 14.82 -5.32 3.17
C MET A 177 15.34 -6.10 4.38
N ASP A 178 14.73 -5.85 5.55
CA ASP A 178 15.12 -6.48 6.82
C ASP A 178 14.48 -7.85 7.03
N VAL A 179 13.34 -8.11 6.36
CA VAL A 179 12.52 -9.28 6.67
C VAL A 179 12.60 -10.40 5.64
N VAL A 180 13.20 -10.15 4.47
CA VAL A 180 13.40 -11.18 3.42
C VAL A 180 14.82 -11.73 3.46
N ALA A 181 14.98 -13.01 3.03
CA ALA A 181 16.27 -13.68 2.93
C ALA A 181 17.06 -13.36 1.65
N SER A 182 16.44 -12.63 0.70
CA SER A 182 17.08 -12.28 -0.58
C SER A 182 18.51 -11.76 -0.39
N GLN A 183 19.43 -12.22 -1.20
CA GLN A 183 20.83 -11.77 -1.19
C GLN A 183 21.02 -10.55 -2.10
N ASP A 184 20.26 -10.47 -3.19
CA ASP A 184 20.25 -9.33 -4.10
C ASP A 184 19.02 -8.47 -3.79
N LYS A 185 19.24 -7.36 -3.07
CA LYS A 185 18.21 -6.42 -2.63
C LYS A 185 18.61 -5.00 -2.93
N THR A 186 17.78 -4.26 -3.64
CA THR A 186 18.03 -2.86 -3.97
C THR A 186 16.83 -1.99 -3.68
N VAL A 187 17.07 -0.80 -3.14
CA VAL A 187 16.04 0.26 -2.95
C VAL A 187 16.38 1.45 -3.81
N TYR A 188 15.38 1.93 -4.56
CA TYR A 188 15.45 3.20 -5.27
C TYR A 188 14.42 4.18 -4.73
N ILE A 189 14.88 5.29 -4.18
CA ILE A 189 14.04 6.42 -3.80
C ILE A 189 13.96 7.36 -5.01
N LYS A 190 12.76 7.56 -5.55
CA LYS A 190 12.52 8.39 -6.72
C LYS A 190 11.84 9.70 -6.35
N PRO A 191 12.15 10.80 -7.04
CA PRO A 191 11.41 12.05 -6.87
C PRO A 191 9.93 11.84 -7.19
N GLY A 192 9.05 12.30 -6.31
CA GLY A 192 7.60 12.24 -6.51
C GLY A 192 6.84 11.69 -5.31
N GLY A 193 5.52 11.85 -5.34
CA GLY A 193 4.58 11.28 -4.37
C GLY A 193 4.14 9.87 -4.76
N HIS A 194 3.16 9.33 -4.05
CA HIS A 194 2.69 7.95 -4.20
C HIS A 194 2.37 7.54 -5.65
N MET A 195 1.58 8.34 -6.34
CA MET A 195 1.25 8.08 -7.76
C MET A 195 2.39 8.51 -8.69
N GLY A 196 3.17 9.51 -8.30
CA GLY A 196 4.26 10.05 -9.10
C GLY A 196 5.40 9.06 -9.34
N VAL A 197 5.59 8.09 -8.43
CA VAL A 197 6.57 7.01 -8.61
C VAL A 197 6.20 6.09 -9.76
N ILE A 198 4.90 5.96 -10.07
CA ILE A 198 4.40 5.06 -11.13
C ILE A 198 4.09 5.84 -12.41
N LEU A 199 3.43 7.00 -12.29
CA LEU A 199 2.85 7.75 -13.40
C LEU A 199 3.57 9.08 -13.68
N GLY A 200 4.56 9.44 -12.88
CA GLY A 200 5.30 10.68 -13.05
C GLY A 200 6.25 10.63 -14.26
N SER A 201 6.59 11.79 -14.81
CA SER A 201 7.57 11.92 -15.90
C SER A 201 8.99 11.42 -15.53
N LYS A 202 9.24 11.17 -14.26
CA LYS A 202 10.48 10.60 -13.70
C LYS A 202 10.26 9.21 -13.10
N ALA A 203 9.16 8.53 -13.46
CA ALA A 203 8.93 7.14 -13.08
C ALA A 203 10.06 6.24 -13.64
N PRO A 204 10.38 5.14 -12.95
CA PRO A 204 11.41 4.20 -13.37
C PRO A 204 11.05 3.51 -14.68
#